data_b7ad4024ccc24363a80518c31f452762
#
_entry.id   b7ad4024ccc24363a80518c31f452762
#
_cell.length_a   1.000
_cell.length_b   1.000
_cell.length_c   1.000
_cell.angle_alpha   90.00
_cell.angle_beta   90.00
_cell.angle_gamma   90.00
#
_symmetry.space_group_name_H-M   'P 1'
#
loop_
_entity.id
_entity.type
_entity.pdbx_description
1 polymer ?
#
loop_
_entity_poly.entity_id
_entity_poly.type
_entity_poly.pdbx_seq_one_letter_code
_entity_poly.pdbx_strand_id
1 'polypeptide(L)'
;MQINGSTVALLALSSLVGCSDDSRASGARFVLVDVAPEAGIDVVNRCGDARRWYIPESNGCGAAWLDVDGDGDLDLFVGNGSGMRYVDDGARLEVLHDASSRLYRNEGGMRFTDVTEGSGAGVSAWINAVSVADIEGDGDPDLYLACFGRDLLLRNDDGVFTDATEVAGLGCELWGAGATFADADGDGNLDLYVANYVLFDPQNPPDGGRRQDFEGVEVGYGPEAENGRGFNKGAPDVFYRGDGRGHFREATAQAGFGLEKSLCSYAAVFSDVDGDGDPDLLVANDLQPANLFINQGDGTVSEEGVARGFAFGAQGVATAAMGLFVEDIDGDGDQDVLRTNFDMEPNSLHINDGHGFFRDRALQYGLAEVSIDKLGWGGGFFDAECDGDLDLIVANGHVMPNAEELGMHAWAQPTQLFEAVTDDAGRVRYRDATANAGPGLAPMRSARGVALADADDDGDVDMLIVDLDHPPRLLENQSPRRGRWIAVRLAGRGANSAGLGALVSVSAGTRTWTREMRTIAGLYASHDPRLHFGLGPWDGPVSVEVRWPDGLLQAIEDVACDELLVVNQPKELHR
;
A
#
# COMPACT_ATOMS: atom_id res chain seq x y z
N MET A 1 0.99 -26.00 60.11
CA MET A 1 1.64 -24.70 60.31
C MET A 1 0.88 -23.71 59.42
N GLN A 2 0.06 -22.88 60.06
CA GLN A 2 -0.83 -21.94 59.40
C GLN A 2 -0.04 -20.80 58.83
N ILE A 3 -0.35 -20.38 57.60
CA ILE A 3 0.09 -19.10 57.07
C ILE A 3 -1.18 -18.28 56.73
N ASN A 4 -1.27 -17.15 57.41
CA ASN A 4 -2.38 -16.19 57.36
C ASN A 4 -2.49 -15.49 56.03
N GLY A 5 -3.73 -15.29 55.59
CA GLY A 5 -4.10 -14.41 54.49
C GLY A 5 -3.98 -12.93 54.87
N SER A 6 -3.40 -12.15 54.00
CA SER A 6 -3.46 -10.69 54.03
C SER A 6 -4.32 -10.19 52.88
N THR A 7 -5.48 -9.66 53.26
CA THR A 7 -6.44 -8.98 52.40
C THR A 7 -5.85 -7.61 52.02
N VAL A 8 -5.62 -7.39 50.74
CA VAL A 8 -5.32 -6.04 50.20
C VAL A 8 -6.64 -5.41 49.77
N ALA A 9 -7.02 -4.35 50.47
CA ALA A 9 -8.16 -3.53 50.11
C ALA A 9 -7.79 -2.59 48.93
N LEU A 10 -8.46 -2.74 47.81
CA LEU A 10 -8.42 -1.76 46.71
C LEU A 10 -9.31 -0.56 47.10
N LEU A 11 -8.67 0.59 47.32
CA LEU A 11 -9.35 1.89 47.35
C LEU A 11 -9.61 2.35 45.92
N ALA A 12 -10.90 2.34 45.53
CA ALA A 12 -11.36 2.98 44.31
C ALA A 12 -11.47 4.49 44.55
N LEU A 13 -10.54 5.26 43.97
CA LEU A 13 -10.73 6.70 43.79
C LEU A 13 -11.52 6.91 42.48
N SER A 14 -12.81 7.21 42.61
CA SER A 14 -13.61 7.76 41.54
C SER A 14 -13.31 9.24 41.36
N SER A 15 -12.42 9.59 40.44
CA SER A 15 -12.31 10.96 39.93
C SER A 15 -13.34 11.12 38.79
N LEU A 16 -14.41 11.85 39.09
CA LEU A 16 -15.32 12.42 38.09
C LEU A 16 -14.52 13.45 37.26
N VAL A 17 -14.03 13.02 36.10
CA VAL A 17 -13.65 13.95 35.04
C VAL A 17 -14.92 14.21 34.25
N GLY A 18 -15.43 15.44 34.33
CA GLY A 18 -16.57 15.87 33.53
C GLY A 18 -16.20 15.83 32.05
N CYS A 19 -16.84 14.91 31.31
CA CYS A 19 -16.95 15.06 29.86
C CYS A 19 -17.80 16.29 29.59
N SER A 20 -17.19 17.32 29.02
CA SER A 20 -17.93 18.34 28.30
C SER A 20 -18.51 17.70 27.05
N ASP A 21 -19.82 17.46 27.06
CA ASP A 21 -20.62 17.14 25.87
C ASP A 21 -20.47 18.30 24.87
N ASP A 22 -19.58 18.16 23.90
CA ASP A 22 -19.64 18.94 22.68
C ASP A 22 -20.68 18.30 21.74
N SER A 23 -21.96 18.51 22.04
CA SER A 23 -23.06 18.28 21.13
C SER A 23 -23.08 19.38 20.05
N ARG A 24 -22.12 19.38 19.13
CA ARG A 24 -22.15 20.16 17.90
C ARG A 24 -22.36 19.22 16.72
N ALA A 25 -23.49 19.45 16.04
CA ALA A 25 -23.94 18.94 14.75
C ALA A 25 -24.07 17.42 14.61
N SER A 26 -25.31 16.95 14.55
CA SER A 26 -25.71 15.59 14.17
C SER A 26 -25.64 15.36 12.64
N GLY A 27 -24.47 15.52 12.03
CA GLY A 27 -24.15 15.07 10.68
C GLY A 27 -23.01 14.06 10.79
N ALA A 28 -23.07 12.95 10.05
CA ALA A 28 -21.92 12.05 9.93
C ALA A 28 -20.72 12.85 9.39
N ARG A 29 -19.54 12.65 9.98
CA ARG A 29 -18.32 13.34 9.52
C ARG A 29 -17.84 12.72 8.20
N PHE A 30 -17.87 11.40 8.12
CA PHE A 30 -17.52 10.63 6.93
C PHE A 30 -18.75 9.92 6.38
N VAL A 31 -18.87 9.88 5.06
CA VAL A 31 -19.94 9.17 4.36
C VAL A 31 -19.35 8.43 3.17
N LEU A 32 -18.92 7.19 3.40
CA LEU A 32 -18.39 6.30 2.36
C LEU A 32 -19.51 5.34 1.92
N VAL A 33 -19.78 5.30 0.62
CA VAL A 33 -20.88 4.53 0.02
C VAL A 33 -20.32 3.55 -1.00
N ASP A 34 -20.60 2.26 -0.85
CA ASP A 34 -20.19 1.25 -1.84
C ASP A 34 -21.08 1.36 -3.08
N VAL A 35 -20.49 1.81 -4.19
CA VAL A 35 -21.15 1.99 -5.49
C VAL A 35 -20.68 0.96 -6.53
N ALA A 36 -19.83 -0.01 -6.17
CA ALA A 36 -19.31 -1.00 -7.11
C ALA A 36 -20.40 -1.71 -7.95
N PRO A 37 -21.54 -2.13 -7.38
CA PRO A 37 -22.61 -2.76 -8.17
C PRO A 37 -23.23 -1.84 -9.22
N GLU A 38 -23.47 -0.58 -8.87
CA GLU A 38 -24.01 0.45 -9.77
C GLU A 38 -22.99 0.93 -10.78
N ALA A 39 -21.71 0.93 -10.38
CA ALA A 39 -20.57 1.29 -11.21
C ALA A 39 -20.23 0.23 -12.27
N GLY A 40 -20.76 -0.99 -12.15
CA GLY A 40 -20.49 -2.08 -13.09
C GLY A 40 -19.25 -2.92 -12.77
N ILE A 41 -18.74 -2.84 -11.53
CA ILE A 41 -17.56 -3.59 -11.07
C ILE A 41 -18.03 -4.83 -10.33
N ASP A 42 -17.86 -6.01 -10.94
CA ASP A 42 -18.43 -7.26 -10.46
C ASP A 42 -17.43 -8.44 -10.39
N VAL A 43 -16.16 -8.21 -10.72
CA VAL A 43 -15.12 -9.25 -10.68
C VAL A 43 -14.97 -9.81 -9.28
N VAL A 44 -15.10 -11.14 -9.14
CA VAL A 44 -14.84 -11.80 -7.86
C VAL A 44 -13.37 -12.15 -7.76
N ASN A 45 -12.71 -11.66 -6.71
CA ASN A 45 -11.33 -12.04 -6.42
C ASN A 45 -11.29 -13.51 -5.96
N ARG A 46 -10.66 -14.35 -6.77
CA ARG A 46 -10.53 -15.78 -6.49
C ARG A 46 -9.16 -16.10 -5.92
N CYS A 47 -9.13 -16.64 -4.70
CA CYS A 47 -7.88 -16.94 -4.03
C CYS A 47 -7.92 -18.36 -3.41
N GLY A 48 -7.36 -19.32 -4.13
CA GLY A 48 -7.21 -20.70 -3.69
C GLY A 48 -8.48 -21.53 -3.55
N ASP A 49 -8.44 -22.48 -2.60
CA ASP A 49 -9.57 -23.31 -2.18
C ASP A 49 -10.19 -22.76 -0.88
N ALA A 50 -11.46 -22.93 -0.68
CA ALA A 50 -12.18 -22.43 0.50
C ALA A 50 -11.61 -22.95 1.85
N ARG A 51 -10.90 -24.07 1.84
CA ARG A 51 -10.23 -24.63 3.03
C ARG A 51 -9.02 -23.85 3.48
N ARG A 52 -8.33 -23.16 2.56
CA ARG A 52 -7.16 -22.30 2.81
C ARG A 52 -6.10 -22.95 3.71
N TRP A 53 -5.61 -24.10 3.26
CA TRP A 53 -4.59 -24.84 4.01
C TRP A 53 -3.17 -24.31 3.79
N TYR A 54 -2.99 -23.49 2.78
CA TYR A 54 -1.68 -22.95 2.40
C TYR A 54 -1.72 -21.44 2.30
N ILE A 55 -0.63 -20.83 2.69
CA ILE A 55 -0.49 -19.38 2.76
C ILE A 55 -0.79 -18.64 1.44
N PRO A 56 -0.48 -19.14 0.22
CA PRO A 56 -0.87 -18.48 -1.02
C PRO A 56 -2.38 -18.22 -1.11
N GLU A 57 -3.20 -19.09 -0.54
CA GLU A 57 -4.66 -19.03 -0.60
C GLU A 57 -5.26 -17.92 0.28
N SER A 58 -4.43 -17.29 1.12
CA SER A 58 -4.85 -16.23 2.04
C SER A 58 -4.27 -14.87 1.68
N ASN A 59 -3.37 -14.82 0.69
CA ASN A 59 -2.90 -13.56 0.12
C ASN A 59 -4.00 -13.01 -0.80
N GLY A 60 -3.90 -11.89 -1.31
CA GLY A 60 -4.95 -11.32 -2.15
C GLY A 60 -4.38 -10.78 -3.42
N CYS A 61 -5.16 -9.96 -4.02
CA CYS A 61 -4.80 -9.24 -5.21
C CYS A 61 -4.82 -7.73 -4.95
N GLY A 62 -4.12 -7.01 -5.80
CA GLY A 62 -4.16 -5.57 -5.86
C GLY A 62 -5.01 -5.07 -7.01
N ALA A 63 -5.05 -3.75 -7.12
CA ALA A 63 -5.67 -3.01 -8.19
C ALA A 63 -4.81 -1.79 -8.53
N ALA A 64 -5.11 -1.14 -9.64
CA ALA A 64 -4.41 0.08 -10.02
C ALA A 64 -5.35 1.06 -10.70
N TRP A 65 -5.19 2.33 -10.38
CA TRP A 65 -5.75 3.45 -11.11
C TRP A 65 -4.73 3.95 -12.14
N LEU A 66 -5.16 4.14 -13.38
CA LEU A 66 -4.33 4.62 -14.46
C LEU A 66 -5.21 5.15 -15.60
N ASP A 67 -4.74 6.14 -16.33
CA ASP A 67 -5.36 6.66 -17.56
C ASP A 67 -4.84 5.80 -18.72
N VAL A 68 -5.63 4.79 -19.12
CA VAL A 68 -5.18 3.74 -20.07
C VAL A 68 -5.18 4.22 -21.52
N ASP A 69 -6.13 5.07 -21.89
CA ASP A 69 -6.33 5.51 -23.28
C ASP A 69 -6.06 7.01 -23.50
N GLY A 70 -5.51 7.69 -22.49
CA GLY A 70 -5.06 9.08 -22.58
C GLY A 70 -6.19 10.11 -22.63
N ASP A 71 -7.40 9.74 -22.21
CA ASP A 71 -8.55 10.64 -22.23
C ASP A 71 -8.63 11.58 -21.00
N GLY A 72 -7.87 11.29 -19.98
CA GLY A 72 -7.72 12.08 -18.74
C GLY A 72 -8.52 11.54 -17.57
N ASP A 73 -9.46 10.64 -17.78
CA ASP A 73 -10.22 9.96 -16.72
C ASP A 73 -9.42 8.75 -16.22
N LEU A 74 -9.48 8.45 -14.91
CA LEU A 74 -8.79 7.29 -14.37
C LEU A 74 -9.57 6.00 -14.59
N ASP A 75 -8.98 5.08 -15.32
CA ASP A 75 -9.46 3.72 -15.49
C ASP A 75 -9.01 2.83 -14.35
N LEU A 76 -9.61 1.64 -14.26
CA LEU A 76 -9.38 0.72 -13.18
C LEU A 76 -8.92 -0.65 -13.68
N PHE A 77 -7.70 -1.05 -13.30
CA PHE A 77 -7.26 -2.44 -13.43
C PHE A 77 -7.44 -3.17 -12.10
N VAL A 78 -8.09 -4.35 -12.13
CA VAL A 78 -8.27 -5.22 -10.96
C VAL A 78 -7.59 -6.54 -11.22
N GLY A 79 -6.55 -6.83 -10.43
CA GLY A 79 -5.87 -8.12 -10.42
C GLY A 79 -6.82 -9.24 -9.99
N ASN A 80 -6.47 -10.48 -10.30
CA ASN A 80 -7.17 -11.65 -9.80
C ASN A 80 -6.17 -12.73 -9.42
N GLY A 81 -6.55 -13.58 -8.48
CA GLY A 81 -5.78 -14.76 -8.12
C GLY A 81 -6.16 -15.96 -8.99
N SER A 82 -6.15 -17.13 -8.38
CA SER A 82 -6.52 -18.38 -9.03
C SER A 82 -7.14 -19.34 -8.03
N GLY A 83 -7.97 -20.26 -8.52
CA GLY A 83 -8.34 -21.43 -7.74
C GLY A 83 -7.16 -22.38 -7.53
N MET A 84 -7.21 -23.16 -6.47
CA MET A 84 -6.24 -24.21 -6.16
C MET A 84 -6.95 -25.52 -5.92
N ARG A 85 -6.39 -26.62 -6.42
CA ARG A 85 -6.91 -27.96 -6.19
C ARG A 85 -5.90 -28.82 -5.43
N TYR A 86 -6.36 -29.45 -4.38
CA TYR A 86 -5.55 -30.37 -3.60
C TYR A 86 -5.54 -31.76 -4.24
N VAL A 87 -4.36 -32.21 -4.59
CA VAL A 87 -4.12 -33.50 -5.22
C VAL A 87 -3.45 -34.44 -4.19
N ASP A 88 -3.79 -35.72 -4.20
CA ASP A 88 -3.25 -36.74 -3.28
C ASP A 88 -3.39 -36.30 -1.79
N ASP A 89 -4.57 -35.84 -1.41
CA ASP A 89 -4.90 -35.34 -0.05
C ASP A 89 -4.04 -34.15 0.41
N GLY A 90 -3.67 -33.31 -0.54
CA GLY A 90 -2.87 -32.10 -0.30
C GLY A 90 -1.36 -32.29 -0.41
N ALA A 91 -0.89 -33.51 -0.73
CA ALA A 91 0.53 -33.75 -0.95
C ALA A 91 1.11 -33.02 -2.17
N ARG A 92 0.24 -32.60 -3.08
CA ARG A 92 0.53 -31.71 -4.21
C ARG A 92 -0.62 -30.74 -4.43
N LEU A 93 -0.29 -29.60 -5.00
CA LEU A 93 -1.25 -28.55 -5.33
C LEU A 93 -1.22 -28.30 -6.83
N GLU A 94 -2.38 -27.98 -7.37
CA GLU A 94 -2.53 -27.58 -8.77
C GLU A 94 -3.19 -26.18 -8.81
N VAL A 95 -2.47 -25.20 -9.34
CA VAL A 95 -3.01 -23.87 -9.63
C VAL A 95 -3.86 -23.97 -10.89
N LEU A 96 -5.11 -23.52 -10.82
CA LEU A 96 -6.11 -23.79 -11.86
C LEU A 96 -6.08 -22.78 -13.00
N HIS A 97 -5.53 -21.59 -12.79
CA HIS A 97 -5.54 -20.48 -13.76
C HIS A 97 -6.95 -20.20 -14.33
N ASP A 98 -7.96 -20.24 -13.46
CA ASP A 98 -9.39 -20.24 -13.82
C ASP A 98 -10.10 -18.91 -13.49
N ALA A 99 -9.32 -17.90 -13.17
CA ALA A 99 -9.76 -16.52 -13.04
C ALA A 99 -8.82 -15.60 -13.87
N SER A 100 -9.28 -14.43 -14.24
CA SER A 100 -8.48 -13.44 -14.94
C SER A 100 -8.68 -12.06 -14.35
N SER A 101 -7.66 -11.22 -14.48
CA SER A 101 -7.75 -9.78 -14.21
C SER A 101 -8.83 -9.12 -15.05
N ARG A 102 -9.23 -7.91 -14.68
CA ARG A 102 -10.19 -7.08 -15.41
C ARG A 102 -9.64 -5.67 -15.60
N LEU A 103 -9.97 -5.12 -16.75
CA LEU A 103 -9.77 -3.72 -17.06
C LEU A 103 -11.14 -3.07 -17.26
N TYR A 104 -11.40 -2.02 -16.50
CA TYR A 104 -12.63 -1.25 -16.55
C TYR A 104 -12.30 0.17 -17.00
N ARG A 105 -12.88 0.58 -18.13
CA ARG A 105 -12.78 1.96 -18.60
C ARG A 105 -13.78 2.83 -17.85
N ASN A 106 -13.31 3.98 -17.37
CA ASN A 106 -14.13 5.01 -16.78
C ASN A 106 -14.98 5.74 -17.86
N GLU A 107 -16.26 5.86 -17.64
CA GLU A 107 -17.20 6.57 -18.52
C GLU A 107 -17.66 7.91 -17.87
N GLY A 108 -16.98 8.30 -16.79
CA GLY A 108 -17.32 9.45 -15.96
C GLY A 108 -18.46 9.20 -14.95
N GLY A 109 -18.40 9.91 -13.83
CA GLY A 109 -19.44 9.86 -12.79
C GLY A 109 -19.65 8.48 -12.20
N MET A 110 -18.56 7.84 -11.76
CA MET A 110 -18.53 6.53 -11.12
C MET A 110 -19.19 5.40 -11.94
N ARG A 111 -19.02 5.41 -13.27
CA ARG A 111 -19.52 4.35 -14.15
C ARG A 111 -18.38 3.77 -14.95
N PHE A 112 -18.26 2.45 -14.92
CA PHE A 112 -17.19 1.73 -15.55
C PHE A 112 -17.72 0.68 -16.54
N THR A 113 -17.02 0.52 -17.64
CA THR A 113 -17.32 -0.50 -18.65
C THR A 113 -16.18 -1.52 -18.69
N ASP A 114 -16.49 -2.82 -18.50
CA ASP A 114 -15.51 -3.89 -18.68
C ASP A 114 -15.03 -3.92 -20.14
N VAL A 115 -13.78 -3.54 -20.36
CA VAL A 115 -13.10 -3.52 -21.66
C VAL A 115 -12.01 -4.59 -21.76
N THR A 116 -12.01 -5.55 -20.87
CA THR A 116 -11.00 -6.61 -20.78
C THR A 116 -10.87 -7.41 -22.08
N GLU A 117 -12.01 -7.74 -22.72
CA GLU A 117 -11.99 -8.47 -23.99
C GLU A 117 -11.41 -7.59 -25.11
N GLY A 118 -10.28 -8.02 -25.66
CA GLY A 118 -9.58 -7.32 -26.73
C GLY A 118 -8.53 -6.31 -26.29
N SER A 119 -8.51 -5.92 -25.02
CA SER A 119 -7.48 -5.02 -24.47
C SER A 119 -6.13 -5.71 -24.23
N GLY A 120 -6.10 -7.04 -24.13
CA GLY A 120 -4.90 -7.77 -23.72
C GLY A 120 -4.62 -7.77 -22.20
N ALA A 121 -5.37 -7.00 -21.41
CA ALA A 121 -5.19 -6.90 -19.96
C ALA A 121 -5.79 -8.08 -19.16
N GLY A 122 -6.60 -8.94 -19.82
CA GLY A 122 -7.22 -10.10 -19.20
C GLY A 122 -6.28 -11.29 -19.09
N VAL A 123 -5.42 -11.32 -18.09
CA VAL A 123 -4.44 -12.40 -17.87
C VAL A 123 -4.86 -13.34 -16.77
N SER A 124 -4.62 -14.66 -16.98
CA SER A 124 -4.91 -15.70 -16.00
C SER A 124 -3.63 -16.06 -15.24
N ALA A 125 -3.14 -15.12 -14.45
CA ALA A 125 -2.02 -15.29 -13.52
C ALA A 125 -2.54 -15.18 -12.08
N TRP A 126 -1.77 -15.65 -11.09
CA TRP A 126 -2.09 -15.38 -9.69
C TRP A 126 -1.41 -14.10 -9.25
N ILE A 127 -2.09 -12.98 -9.49
CA ILE A 127 -1.57 -11.64 -9.26
C ILE A 127 -1.68 -11.30 -7.77
N ASN A 128 -0.59 -10.82 -7.16
CA ASN A 128 -0.59 -10.25 -5.81
C ASN A 128 -0.55 -8.73 -5.88
N ALA A 129 0.47 -8.15 -6.51
CA ALA A 129 0.62 -6.70 -6.58
C ALA A 129 0.57 -6.20 -8.03
N VAL A 130 0.09 -4.97 -8.18
CA VAL A 130 0.00 -4.24 -9.44
C VAL A 130 0.76 -2.93 -9.30
N SER A 131 1.79 -2.74 -10.13
CA SER A 131 2.57 -1.50 -10.18
C SER A 131 2.42 -0.84 -11.53
N VAL A 132 2.22 0.46 -11.54
CA VAL A 132 2.04 1.28 -12.75
C VAL A 132 3.29 2.11 -13.00
N ALA A 133 3.79 2.11 -14.24
CA ALA A 133 4.84 3.04 -14.68
C ALA A 133 4.85 3.11 -16.21
N ASP A 134 5.22 4.26 -16.77
CA ASP A 134 5.57 4.39 -18.19
C ASP A 134 7.06 4.06 -18.34
N ILE A 135 7.38 2.84 -18.78
CA ILE A 135 8.77 2.33 -18.76
C ILE A 135 9.59 2.72 -19.98
N GLU A 136 8.98 3.18 -21.04
CA GLU A 136 9.65 3.65 -22.25
C GLU A 136 9.51 5.15 -22.51
N GLY A 137 8.70 5.86 -21.73
CA GLY A 137 8.55 7.31 -21.83
C GLY A 137 7.71 7.75 -23.03
N ASP A 138 6.76 6.93 -23.45
CA ASP A 138 5.84 7.24 -24.57
C ASP A 138 4.53 7.90 -24.12
N GLY A 139 4.25 7.89 -22.82
CA GLY A 139 3.10 8.51 -22.19
C GLY A 139 1.98 7.55 -21.84
N ASP A 140 2.08 6.28 -22.26
CA ASP A 140 1.12 5.23 -21.95
C ASP A 140 1.54 4.46 -20.69
N PRO A 141 0.74 4.39 -19.63
CA PRO A 141 1.12 3.70 -18.42
C PRO A 141 1.07 2.17 -18.59
N ASP A 142 2.17 1.50 -18.22
CA ASP A 142 2.33 0.05 -18.25
C ASP A 142 2.00 -0.59 -16.91
N LEU A 143 1.77 -1.91 -16.92
CA LEU A 143 1.45 -2.69 -15.73
C LEU A 143 2.52 -3.74 -15.46
N TYR A 144 3.20 -3.64 -14.32
CA TYR A 144 3.97 -4.75 -13.77
C TYR A 144 3.12 -5.52 -12.73
N LEU A 145 2.97 -6.81 -12.96
CA LEU A 145 2.16 -7.70 -12.14
C LEU A 145 3.09 -8.66 -11.38
N ALA A 146 3.26 -8.43 -10.07
CA ALA A 146 3.96 -9.36 -9.21
C ALA A 146 3.03 -10.52 -8.87
N CYS A 147 3.47 -11.74 -9.17
CA CYS A 147 2.62 -12.93 -9.16
C CYS A 147 3.13 -14.04 -8.25
N PHE A 148 2.23 -14.91 -7.83
CA PHE A 148 2.61 -16.22 -7.34
C PHE A 148 3.00 -17.09 -8.54
N GLY A 149 4.29 -17.24 -8.81
CA GLY A 149 4.88 -17.81 -10.01
C GLY A 149 5.48 -16.74 -10.93
N ARG A 150 5.31 -16.88 -12.24
CA ARG A 150 5.92 -15.94 -13.20
C ARG A 150 5.27 -14.56 -13.12
N ASP A 151 6.09 -13.54 -12.84
CA ASP A 151 5.68 -12.14 -12.95
C ASP A 151 5.43 -11.76 -14.42
N LEU A 152 4.62 -10.72 -14.64
CA LEU A 152 4.27 -10.23 -15.96
C LEU A 152 4.53 -8.72 -16.07
N LEU A 153 5.06 -8.31 -17.20
CA LEU A 153 5.05 -6.93 -17.66
C LEU A 153 4.07 -6.83 -18.82
N LEU A 154 3.00 -6.09 -18.65
CA LEU A 154 2.03 -5.78 -19.71
C LEU A 154 2.32 -4.36 -20.19
N ARG A 155 2.90 -4.24 -21.40
CA ARG A 155 3.13 -2.96 -22.04
C ARG A 155 1.85 -2.46 -22.68
N ASN A 156 1.50 -1.24 -22.37
CA ASN A 156 0.40 -0.51 -22.98
C ASN A 156 0.84 0.15 -24.30
N ASP A 157 -0.03 0.17 -25.28
CA ASP A 157 0.14 0.87 -26.56
C ASP A 157 -1.27 1.37 -26.95
N ASP A 158 -1.59 2.58 -26.52
CA ASP A 158 -2.87 3.25 -26.79
C ASP A 158 -4.09 2.41 -26.35
N GLY A 159 -4.07 1.89 -25.10
CA GLY A 159 -5.13 1.06 -24.49
C GLY A 159 -5.06 -0.43 -24.82
N VAL A 160 -4.02 -0.89 -25.52
CA VAL A 160 -3.84 -2.30 -25.86
C VAL A 160 -2.58 -2.87 -25.22
N PHE A 161 -2.77 -3.79 -24.30
CA PHE A 161 -1.70 -4.43 -23.55
C PHE A 161 -1.11 -5.64 -24.26
N THR A 162 0.22 -5.77 -24.18
CA THR A 162 0.96 -6.94 -24.69
C THR A 162 1.92 -7.45 -23.61
N ASP A 163 2.04 -8.78 -23.47
CA ASP A 163 3.06 -9.39 -22.57
C ASP A 163 4.47 -9.11 -23.16
N ALA A 164 5.16 -8.16 -22.54
CA ALA A 164 6.51 -7.77 -22.89
C ALA A 164 7.57 -8.38 -21.98
N THR A 165 7.21 -9.26 -21.03
CA THR A 165 8.07 -9.75 -19.95
C THR A 165 9.41 -10.29 -20.43
N GLU A 166 9.42 -11.20 -21.40
CA GLU A 166 10.67 -11.79 -21.92
C GLU A 166 11.50 -10.78 -22.71
N VAL A 167 10.83 -9.96 -23.52
CA VAL A 167 11.52 -8.93 -24.33
C VAL A 167 12.15 -7.88 -23.45
N ALA A 168 11.47 -7.52 -22.36
CA ALA A 168 11.98 -6.60 -21.36
C ALA A 168 13.15 -7.16 -20.51
N GLY A 169 13.45 -8.45 -20.60
CA GLY A 169 14.49 -9.07 -19.76
C GLY A 169 14.04 -9.35 -18.31
N LEU A 170 12.74 -9.32 -18.09
CA LEU A 170 12.08 -9.65 -16.82
C LEU A 170 11.62 -11.11 -16.81
N GLY A 171 11.05 -11.58 -15.73
CA GLY A 171 10.49 -12.94 -15.64
C GLY A 171 10.99 -13.69 -14.41
N CYS A 172 10.88 -13.05 -13.25
CA CYS A 172 11.01 -13.73 -11.97
C CYS A 172 9.93 -14.81 -11.87
N GLU A 173 10.30 -16.04 -11.52
CA GLU A 173 9.38 -17.18 -11.32
C GLU A 173 9.21 -17.48 -9.82
N LEU A 174 9.49 -16.52 -8.96
CA LEU A 174 9.31 -16.62 -7.52
C LEU A 174 7.89 -16.20 -7.12
N TRP A 175 7.66 -16.03 -5.86
CA TRP A 175 6.42 -15.47 -5.37
C TRP A 175 6.57 -13.95 -5.17
N GLY A 176 6.33 -13.17 -6.21
CA GLY A 176 6.28 -11.71 -6.14
C GLY A 176 5.10 -11.26 -5.26
N ALA A 177 5.38 -10.53 -4.20
CA ALA A 177 4.38 -9.98 -3.28
C ALA A 177 4.24 -8.46 -3.41
N GLY A 178 5.29 -7.76 -3.82
CA GLY A 178 5.28 -6.32 -4.05
C GLY A 178 6.28 -5.94 -5.13
N ALA A 179 6.02 -4.82 -5.80
CA ALA A 179 6.96 -4.26 -6.77
C ALA A 179 6.85 -2.73 -6.80
N THR A 180 7.96 -2.04 -7.02
CA THR A 180 7.99 -0.57 -7.02
C THR A 180 9.02 -0.05 -8.01
N PHE A 181 8.70 1.07 -8.66
CA PHE A 181 9.58 1.75 -9.61
C PHE A 181 10.14 3.04 -9.02
N ALA A 182 11.40 3.34 -9.35
CA ALA A 182 12.04 4.64 -9.13
C ALA A 182 13.26 4.76 -10.05
N ASP A 183 13.75 5.97 -10.25
CA ASP A 183 15.08 6.24 -10.79
C ASP A 183 16.10 6.11 -9.65
N ALA A 184 16.54 4.88 -9.37
CA ALA A 184 17.35 4.57 -8.18
C ALA A 184 18.84 4.89 -8.36
N ASP A 185 19.32 5.11 -9.59
CA ASP A 185 20.72 5.46 -9.84
C ASP A 185 20.91 6.86 -10.47
N GLY A 186 19.83 7.64 -10.57
CA GLY A 186 19.85 9.03 -11.01
C GLY A 186 20.15 9.21 -12.51
N ASP A 187 19.92 8.16 -13.32
CA ASP A 187 20.21 8.21 -14.78
C ASP A 187 19.01 8.70 -15.62
N GLY A 188 17.85 8.94 -14.97
CA GLY A 188 16.62 9.42 -15.60
C GLY A 188 15.73 8.32 -16.14
N ASN A 189 16.07 7.06 -15.92
CA ASN A 189 15.27 5.89 -16.31
C ASN A 189 14.69 5.23 -15.07
N LEU A 190 13.54 4.57 -15.20
CA LEU A 190 12.94 3.86 -14.09
C LEU A 190 13.55 2.47 -13.91
N ASP A 191 13.99 2.21 -12.68
CA ASP A 191 14.40 0.92 -12.18
C ASP A 191 13.25 0.21 -11.49
N LEU A 192 13.34 -1.11 -11.31
CA LEU A 192 12.32 -1.94 -10.70
C LEU A 192 12.87 -2.76 -9.55
N TYR A 193 12.25 -2.67 -8.37
CA TYR A 193 12.48 -3.61 -7.28
C TYR A 193 11.27 -4.52 -7.09
N VAL A 194 11.52 -5.83 -6.96
CA VAL A 194 10.51 -6.86 -6.72
C VAL A 194 10.77 -7.53 -5.38
N ALA A 195 9.85 -7.34 -4.45
CA ALA A 195 9.82 -8.01 -3.16
C ALA A 195 9.21 -9.41 -3.32
N ASN A 196 9.98 -10.45 -2.97
CA ASN A 196 9.56 -11.83 -3.05
C ASN A 196 9.33 -12.41 -1.66
N TYR A 197 8.17 -13.06 -1.47
CA TYR A 197 7.76 -13.48 -0.15
C TYR A 197 8.48 -14.75 0.31
N VAL A 198 8.04 -15.91 -0.11
CA VAL A 198 8.59 -17.17 0.34
C VAL A 198 8.82 -18.14 -0.81
N LEU A 199 9.77 -19.05 -0.64
CA LEU A 199 9.97 -20.17 -1.55
C LEU A 199 8.85 -21.18 -1.32
N PHE A 200 7.92 -21.27 -2.28
CA PHE A 200 6.79 -22.18 -2.23
C PHE A 200 6.69 -22.97 -3.53
N ASP A 201 6.77 -24.31 -3.42
CA ASP A 201 6.62 -25.23 -4.56
C ASP A 201 5.28 -25.95 -4.48
N PRO A 202 4.30 -25.66 -5.34
CA PRO A 202 3.01 -26.35 -5.35
C PRO A 202 3.11 -27.85 -5.59
N GLN A 203 4.17 -28.32 -6.25
CA GLN A 203 4.38 -29.76 -6.49
C GLN A 203 4.98 -30.48 -5.28
N ASN A 204 5.56 -29.73 -4.34
CA ASN A 204 6.13 -30.23 -3.10
C ASN A 204 5.92 -29.21 -1.97
N PRO A 205 4.65 -28.96 -1.59
CA PRO A 205 4.33 -27.96 -0.59
C PRO A 205 4.96 -28.30 0.76
N PRO A 206 5.19 -27.32 1.63
CA PRO A 206 5.73 -27.54 2.97
C PRO A 206 4.99 -28.66 3.69
N ASP A 207 5.75 -29.53 4.40
CA ASP A 207 5.27 -30.70 5.14
C ASP A 207 4.47 -31.74 4.33
N GLY A 208 4.57 -31.73 2.99
CA GLY A 208 3.91 -32.69 2.11
C GLY A 208 2.39 -32.73 2.27
N GLY A 209 1.77 -31.56 2.55
CA GLY A 209 0.33 -31.42 2.73
C GLY A 209 -0.19 -31.89 4.10
N ARG A 210 0.68 -32.12 5.05
CA ARG A 210 0.24 -32.52 6.40
C ARG A 210 -0.30 -31.28 7.13
N ARG A 211 -1.55 -31.42 7.57
CA ARG A 211 -2.13 -30.48 8.52
C ARG A 211 -1.37 -30.58 9.83
N GLN A 212 -1.14 -29.44 10.45
CA GLN A 212 -0.64 -29.41 11.81
C GLN A 212 -1.83 -29.39 12.76
N ASP A 213 -1.77 -30.23 13.79
CA ASP A 213 -2.66 -30.15 14.95
C ASP A 213 -1.99 -29.23 15.96
N PHE A 214 -2.54 -28.05 16.13
CA PHE A 214 -2.13 -27.13 17.16
C PHE A 214 -3.20 -27.12 18.26
N GLU A 215 -2.89 -27.75 19.41
CA GLU A 215 -3.80 -27.89 20.55
C GLU A 215 -5.17 -28.49 20.22
N GLY A 216 -5.26 -29.40 19.22
CA GLY A 216 -6.51 -30.03 18.78
C GLY A 216 -7.20 -29.30 17.64
N VAL A 217 -6.64 -28.23 17.10
CA VAL A 217 -7.14 -27.47 15.95
C VAL A 217 -6.26 -27.76 14.73
N GLU A 218 -6.88 -28.19 13.63
CA GLU A 218 -6.15 -28.39 12.36
C GLU A 218 -5.85 -27.04 11.71
N VAL A 219 -4.57 -26.77 11.44
CA VAL A 219 -4.11 -25.60 10.70
C VAL A 219 -3.35 -26.05 9.44
N GLY A 220 -3.56 -25.38 8.35
CA GLY A 220 -2.88 -25.65 7.10
C GLY A 220 -1.41 -25.21 7.10
N TYR A 221 -1.12 -24.13 7.80
CA TYR A 221 0.22 -23.63 8.08
C TYR A 221 0.24 -23.15 9.53
N GLY A 222 1.27 -23.48 10.24
CA GLY A 222 1.43 -23.18 11.66
C GLY A 222 2.76 -22.50 11.94
N PRO A 223 2.99 -22.06 13.19
CA PRO A 223 4.25 -21.48 13.59
C PRO A 223 5.42 -22.45 13.33
N GLU A 224 6.61 -21.90 13.15
CA GLU A 224 7.84 -22.67 12.93
C GLU A 224 7.95 -23.82 13.93
N ALA A 225 8.06 -25.04 13.42
CA ALA A 225 8.36 -26.19 14.27
C ALA A 225 9.76 -26.00 14.87
N GLU A 226 9.94 -26.37 16.16
CA GLU A 226 11.20 -26.25 16.92
C GLU A 226 12.45 -26.85 16.24
N ASN A 227 12.27 -27.57 15.14
CA ASN A 227 13.34 -28.27 14.43
C ASN A 227 13.89 -27.48 13.21
N GLY A 228 13.54 -26.20 13.05
CA GLY A 228 14.03 -25.33 11.97
C GLY A 228 13.50 -25.67 10.58
N ARG A 229 12.44 -26.45 10.49
CA ARG A 229 11.67 -26.67 9.26
C ARG A 229 10.49 -25.70 9.20
N GLY A 230 10.81 -24.40 9.36
CA GLY A 230 9.82 -23.36 9.23
C GLY A 230 9.19 -23.34 7.86
N PHE A 231 7.92 -23.01 7.80
CA PHE A 231 7.14 -22.92 6.57
C PHE A 231 7.67 -21.88 5.61
N ASN A 232 8.31 -20.83 6.15
CA ASN A 232 8.65 -19.64 5.41
C ASN A 232 10.17 -19.51 5.27
N LYS A 233 10.70 -20.19 4.26
CA LYS A 233 12.02 -19.85 3.78
C LYS A 233 11.84 -18.66 2.83
N GLY A 234 12.34 -17.49 3.19
CA GLY A 234 12.29 -16.28 2.37
C GLY A 234 12.83 -16.53 0.96
N ALA A 235 12.22 -15.90 -0.01
CA ALA A 235 12.68 -15.86 -1.38
C ALA A 235 13.64 -14.67 -1.58
N PRO A 236 14.61 -14.73 -2.51
CA PRO A 236 15.46 -13.57 -2.79
C PRO A 236 14.64 -12.48 -3.51
N ASP A 237 14.77 -11.24 -3.04
CA ASP A 237 14.27 -10.08 -3.76
C ASP A 237 15.15 -9.81 -4.99
N VAL A 238 14.59 -9.11 -5.98
CA VAL A 238 15.31 -8.84 -7.23
C VAL A 238 15.19 -7.35 -7.57
N PHE A 239 16.33 -6.76 -7.89
CA PHE A 239 16.42 -5.40 -8.41
C PHE A 239 16.89 -5.42 -9.87
N TYR A 240 16.18 -4.66 -10.71
CA TYR A 240 16.46 -4.52 -12.13
C TYR A 240 16.72 -3.05 -12.47
N ARG A 241 17.78 -2.78 -13.23
CA ARG A 241 18.02 -1.47 -13.84
C ARG A 241 17.36 -1.38 -15.20
N GLY A 242 16.60 -0.32 -15.41
CA GLY A 242 15.96 -0.01 -16.67
C GLY A 242 16.87 0.77 -17.63
N ASP A 243 16.57 0.71 -18.92
CA ASP A 243 17.29 1.47 -19.96
C ASP A 243 16.44 2.61 -20.55
N GLY A 244 15.25 2.88 -19.97
CA GLY A 244 14.30 3.88 -20.44
C GLY A 244 13.70 3.59 -21.81
N ARG A 245 13.75 2.34 -22.26
CA ARG A 245 13.21 1.84 -23.53
C ARG A 245 12.44 0.54 -23.35
N GLY A 246 11.98 0.30 -22.14
CA GLY A 246 11.24 -0.91 -21.78
C GLY A 246 12.10 -2.16 -21.60
N HIS A 247 13.44 -2.05 -21.42
CA HIS A 247 14.30 -3.20 -21.13
C HIS A 247 14.99 -3.04 -19.78
N PHE A 248 15.11 -4.18 -19.10
CA PHE A 248 15.66 -4.24 -17.75
C PHE A 248 16.79 -5.26 -17.65
N ARG A 249 17.69 -5.03 -16.73
CA ARG A 249 18.81 -5.91 -16.44
C ARG A 249 18.93 -6.14 -14.93
N GLU A 250 18.94 -7.39 -14.51
CA GLU A 250 19.16 -7.75 -13.11
C GLU A 250 20.46 -7.13 -12.58
N ALA A 251 20.38 -6.46 -11.44
CA ALA A 251 21.47 -5.71 -10.84
C ALA A 251 21.52 -5.80 -9.29
N THR A 252 20.76 -6.73 -8.69
CA THR A 252 20.58 -6.85 -7.23
C THR A 252 21.91 -6.82 -6.46
N ALA A 253 22.84 -7.68 -6.83
CA ALA A 253 24.15 -7.76 -6.16
C ALA A 253 25.05 -6.55 -6.47
N GLN A 254 24.95 -5.99 -7.68
CA GLN A 254 25.77 -4.86 -8.10
C GLN A 254 25.35 -3.56 -7.42
N ALA A 255 24.05 -3.37 -7.23
CA ALA A 255 23.48 -2.21 -6.58
C ALA A 255 23.49 -2.29 -5.03
N GLY A 256 23.86 -3.45 -4.46
CA GLY A 256 23.93 -3.60 -3.00
C GLY A 256 22.64 -4.10 -2.32
N PHE A 257 21.60 -4.44 -3.08
CA PHE A 257 20.35 -5.00 -2.53
C PHE A 257 20.47 -6.48 -2.11
N GLY A 258 21.55 -7.15 -2.47
CA GLY A 258 21.76 -8.57 -2.14
C GLY A 258 22.00 -8.78 -0.66
N LEU A 259 21.11 -9.50 0.01
CA LEU A 259 21.25 -9.89 1.42
C LEU A 259 21.95 -11.25 1.55
N GLU A 260 22.71 -11.46 2.65
CA GLU A 260 23.31 -12.76 2.96
C GLU A 260 22.24 -13.87 3.15
N LYS A 261 21.08 -13.50 3.67
CA LYS A 261 19.93 -14.37 3.85
C LYS A 261 18.68 -13.69 3.28
N SER A 262 17.96 -14.39 2.41
CA SER A 262 16.66 -13.93 1.91
C SER A 262 15.64 -13.83 3.05
N LEU A 263 14.85 -12.76 3.03
CA LEU A 263 13.78 -12.50 3.97
C LEU A 263 12.42 -12.79 3.33
N CYS A 264 11.35 -12.68 4.12
CA CYS A 264 9.97 -12.88 3.65
C CYS A 264 9.36 -11.51 3.33
N SER A 265 9.72 -10.96 2.18
CA SER A 265 9.38 -9.58 1.82
C SER A 265 7.95 -9.47 1.27
N TYR A 266 7.16 -8.51 1.75
CA TYR A 266 5.79 -8.28 1.32
C TYR A 266 5.63 -7.00 0.51
N ALA A 267 5.98 -5.86 1.07
CA ALA A 267 5.87 -4.57 0.43
C ALA A 267 7.24 -3.92 0.28
N ALA A 268 7.39 -3.14 -0.76
CA ALA A 268 8.57 -2.32 -1.00
C ALA A 268 8.13 -0.95 -1.53
N VAL A 269 8.74 0.12 -1.02
CA VAL A 269 8.46 1.50 -1.42
C VAL A 269 9.76 2.28 -1.52
N PHE A 270 9.97 2.94 -2.66
CA PHE A 270 11.03 3.94 -2.80
C PHE A 270 10.57 5.28 -2.26
N SER A 271 11.42 5.95 -1.47
CA SER A 271 11.19 7.29 -0.93
C SER A 271 12.48 7.92 -0.44
N ASP A 272 12.68 9.21 -0.66
CA ASP A 272 13.80 9.98 -0.12
C ASP A 272 13.54 10.23 1.38
N VAL A 273 14.05 9.34 2.26
CA VAL A 273 13.78 9.43 3.70
C VAL A 273 14.85 10.20 4.47
N ASP A 274 16.03 10.44 3.90
CA ASP A 274 17.07 11.22 4.59
C ASP A 274 17.28 12.64 4.01
N GLY A 275 16.47 13.01 3.02
CA GLY A 275 16.38 14.36 2.48
C GLY A 275 17.52 14.74 1.54
N ASP A 276 18.29 13.77 1.04
CA ASP A 276 19.42 14.04 0.16
C ASP A 276 19.04 14.14 -1.33
N GLY A 277 17.85 13.69 -1.69
CA GLY A 277 17.28 13.77 -3.04
C GLY A 277 17.35 12.47 -3.82
N ASP A 278 18.00 11.45 -3.30
CA ASP A 278 18.11 10.13 -3.91
C ASP A 278 17.07 9.18 -3.28
N PRO A 279 16.34 8.37 -4.06
CA PRO A 279 15.31 7.50 -3.47
C PRO A 279 15.94 6.34 -2.70
N ASP A 280 15.60 6.23 -1.41
CA ASP A 280 15.90 5.10 -0.55
C ASP A 280 14.84 4.01 -0.70
N LEU A 281 15.11 2.77 -0.27
CA LEU A 281 14.15 1.68 -0.35
C LEU A 281 13.80 1.14 1.04
N LEU A 282 12.50 1.15 1.32
CA LEU A 282 11.90 0.53 2.50
C LEU A 282 11.28 -0.82 2.11
N VAL A 283 11.54 -1.88 2.90
CA VAL A 283 10.97 -3.22 2.66
C VAL A 283 10.36 -3.77 3.94
N ALA A 284 9.07 -4.15 3.89
CA ALA A 284 8.37 -4.84 4.96
C ALA A 284 8.61 -6.34 4.87
N ASN A 285 9.01 -6.96 5.99
CA ASN A 285 9.30 -8.39 6.08
C ASN A 285 8.41 -9.06 7.13
N ASP A 286 7.82 -10.19 6.79
CA ASP A 286 6.97 -10.96 7.68
C ASP A 286 7.81 -11.67 8.77
N LEU A 287 7.51 -11.38 10.05
CA LEU A 287 8.19 -11.91 11.24
C LEU A 287 9.72 -11.70 11.24
N GLN A 288 10.23 -10.79 10.47
CA GLN A 288 11.66 -10.52 10.30
C GLN A 288 11.92 -9.02 10.36
N PRO A 289 13.17 -8.60 10.65
CA PRO A 289 13.51 -7.17 10.61
C PRO A 289 13.17 -6.55 9.27
N ALA A 290 12.49 -5.41 9.26
CA ALA A 290 12.27 -4.65 8.04
C ALA A 290 13.59 -4.05 7.55
N ASN A 291 13.77 -3.95 6.24
CA ASN A 291 14.97 -3.34 5.67
C ASN A 291 14.74 -1.88 5.31
N LEU A 292 15.79 -1.11 5.49
CA LEU A 292 15.95 0.23 4.97
C LEU A 292 17.28 0.30 4.25
N PHE A 293 17.21 0.37 2.91
CA PHE A 293 18.37 0.51 2.06
C PHE A 293 18.55 1.99 1.74
N ILE A 294 19.61 2.58 2.26
CA ILE A 294 19.97 3.98 2.02
C ILE A 294 20.77 4.09 0.73
N ASN A 295 20.30 4.93 -0.17
CA ASN A 295 20.99 5.25 -1.42
C ASN A 295 22.26 6.04 -1.13
N GLN A 296 23.34 5.74 -1.87
CA GLN A 296 24.64 6.38 -1.67
C GLN A 296 24.94 7.44 -2.74
N GLY A 297 23.98 7.73 -3.62
CA GLY A 297 24.14 8.68 -4.73
C GLY A 297 25.11 8.24 -5.83
N ASP A 298 25.54 6.99 -5.80
CA ASP A 298 26.46 6.42 -6.81
C ASP A 298 25.87 5.18 -7.51
N GLY A 299 24.57 4.98 -7.37
CA GLY A 299 23.84 3.82 -7.88
C GLY A 299 23.99 2.58 -7.04
N THR A 300 24.46 2.71 -5.80
CA THR A 300 24.52 1.63 -4.81
C THR A 300 23.78 1.99 -3.53
N VAL A 301 23.39 0.96 -2.76
CA VAL A 301 22.69 1.14 -1.49
C VAL A 301 23.42 0.43 -0.34
N SER A 302 23.15 0.87 0.89
CA SER A 302 23.55 0.18 2.13
C SER A 302 22.34 -0.13 3.01
N GLU A 303 22.27 -1.35 3.55
CA GLU A 303 21.20 -1.74 4.47
C GLU A 303 21.47 -1.16 5.86
N GLU A 304 20.60 -0.26 6.35
CA GLU A 304 20.75 0.47 7.60
C GLU A 304 19.52 0.41 8.52
N GLY A 305 18.54 -0.45 8.25
CA GLY A 305 17.27 -0.51 8.98
C GLY A 305 17.41 -0.65 10.50
N VAL A 306 18.37 -1.46 10.97
CA VAL A 306 18.65 -1.59 12.40
C VAL A 306 19.30 -0.32 12.96
N ALA A 307 20.27 0.24 12.25
CA ALA A 307 21.02 1.40 12.70
C ALA A 307 20.16 2.67 12.76
N ARG A 308 19.20 2.78 11.83
CA ARG A 308 18.28 3.92 11.71
C ARG A 308 16.95 3.72 12.46
N GLY A 309 16.76 2.60 13.18
CA GLY A 309 15.60 2.36 14.04
C GLY A 309 14.32 1.95 13.27
N PHE A 310 14.41 1.61 11.99
CA PHE A 310 13.29 1.19 11.15
C PHE A 310 12.98 -0.31 11.28
N ALA A 311 13.99 -1.16 11.52
CA ALA A 311 13.88 -2.62 11.44
C ALA A 311 12.84 -3.26 12.38
N PHE A 312 12.55 -2.64 13.52
CA PHE A 312 11.76 -3.23 14.61
C PHE A 312 10.60 -2.31 15.03
N GLY A 313 9.55 -2.91 15.60
CA GLY A 313 8.49 -2.15 16.28
C GLY A 313 8.94 -1.55 17.63
N ALA A 314 8.03 -0.87 18.32
CA ALA A 314 8.29 -0.13 19.57
C ALA A 314 8.94 -0.94 20.69
N GLN A 315 8.74 -2.26 20.72
CA GLN A 315 9.33 -3.16 21.71
C GLN A 315 10.73 -3.66 21.32
N GLY A 316 11.27 -3.26 20.18
CA GLY A 316 12.57 -3.70 19.68
C GLY A 316 12.57 -5.15 19.18
N VAL A 317 11.44 -5.66 18.75
CA VAL A 317 11.26 -6.97 18.11
C VAL A 317 10.77 -6.81 16.69
N ALA A 318 11.09 -7.79 15.84
CA ALA A 318 10.51 -7.87 14.49
C ALA A 318 9.01 -8.14 14.58
N THR A 319 8.25 -7.54 13.67
CA THR A 319 6.81 -7.75 13.52
C THR A 319 6.53 -8.45 12.20
N ALA A 320 5.36 -9.07 12.07
CA ALA A 320 4.89 -9.59 10.80
C ALA A 320 4.36 -8.43 9.94
N ALA A 321 5.28 -7.66 9.37
CA ALA A 321 4.97 -6.46 8.60
C ALA A 321 4.50 -6.82 7.19
N MET A 322 3.39 -6.21 6.75
CA MET A 322 2.80 -6.41 5.42
C MET A 322 2.78 -5.13 4.60
N GLY A 323 1.90 -4.19 4.89
CA GLY A 323 1.81 -2.91 4.17
C GLY A 323 2.81 -1.87 4.65
N LEU A 324 3.21 -0.98 3.74
CA LEU A 324 4.03 0.22 3.98
C LEU A 324 3.29 1.43 3.40
N PHE A 325 2.93 2.39 4.25
CA PHE A 325 2.32 3.65 3.82
C PHE A 325 3.24 4.78 4.21
N VAL A 326 3.66 5.56 3.24
CA VAL A 326 4.70 6.59 3.40
C VAL A 326 4.12 7.96 3.09
N GLU A 327 4.10 8.87 4.07
CA GLU A 327 3.62 10.26 3.94
C GLU A 327 4.24 11.16 5.03
N ASP A 328 4.20 12.47 4.83
CA ASP A 328 4.48 13.47 5.86
C ASP A 328 3.26 13.56 6.81
N ILE A 329 3.31 12.82 7.93
CA ILE A 329 2.15 12.62 8.83
C ILE A 329 2.02 13.74 9.85
N ASP A 330 3.12 14.32 10.30
CA ASP A 330 3.09 15.35 11.33
C ASP A 330 3.34 16.77 10.81
N GLY A 331 3.49 16.90 9.48
CA GLY A 331 3.55 18.19 8.79
C GLY A 331 4.90 18.88 8.93
N ASP A 332 5.98 18.14 9.17
CA ASP A 332 7.32 18.67 9.29
C ASP A 332 8.12 18.63 7.96
N GLY A 333 7.58 17.97 6.93
CA GLY A 333 8.11 17.88 5.60
C GLY A 333 8.90 16.59 5.33
N ASP A 334 9.08 15.74 6.34
CA ASP A 334 9.84 14.50 6.26
C ASP A 334 8.90 13.32 6.00
N GLN A 335 9.41 12.25 5.36
CA GLN A 335 8.58 11.09 5.04
C GLN A 335 8.53 10.12 6.23
N ASP A 336 7.34 9.96 6.81
CA ASP A 336 7.03 9.00 7.88
C ASP A 336 6.49 7.70 7.31
N VAL A 337 6.48 6.63 8.11
CA VAL A 337 6.09 5.29 7.63
C VAL A 337 5.15 4.59 8.60
N LEU A 338 3.96 4.25 8.13
CA LEU A 338 3.11 3.27 8.81
C LEU A 338 3.35 1.88 8.24
N ARG A 339 3.48 0.88 9.13
CA ARG A 339 3.49 -0.54 8.79
C ARG A 339 2.29 -1.23 9.38
N THR A 340 1.55 -1.98 8.56
CA THR A 340 0.51 -2.87 9.06
C THR A 340 1.11 -4.19 9.52
N ASN A 341 0.58 -4.75 10.60
CA ASN A 341 1.12 -5.94 11.26
C ASN A 341 0.07 -7.03 11.45
N PHE A 342 0.52 -8.20 11.90
CA PHE A 342 -0.28 -9.38 12.15
C PHE A 342 -1.20 -9.20 13.38
N ASP A 343 -2.17 -10.11 13.52
CA ASP A 343 -3.05 -10.21 14.68
C ASP A 343 -2.24 -10.26 16.00
N MET A 344 -2.69 -9.54 17.02
CA MET A 344 -2.04 -9.33 18.32
C MET A 344 -0.74 -8.49 18.27
N GLU A 345 -0.42 -7.92 17.12
CA GLU A 345 0.65 -6.95 16.94
C GLU A 345 0.06 -5.59 16.53
N PRO A 346 0.32 -4.49 17.27
CA PRO A 346 -0.17 -3.19 16.84
C PRO A 346 0.50 -2.76 15.54
N ASN A 347 -0.21 -2.03 14.68
CA ASN A 347 0.43 -1.34 13.58
C ASN A 347 1.53 -0.43 14.10
N SER A 348 2.65 -0.34 13.39
CA SER A 348 3.79 0.48 13.77
C SER A 348 3.77 1.80 12.99
N LEU A 349 3.93 2.92 13.68
CA LEU A 349 4.06 4.24 13.06
C LEU A 349 5.47 4.79 13.35
N HIS A 350 6.31 4.74 12.34
CA HIS A 350 7.69 5.20 12.38
C HIS A 350 7.77 6.65 11.95
N ILE A 351 7.97 7.54 12.91
CA ILE A 351 8.19 8.97 12.67
C ILE A 351 9.66 9.20 12.40
N ASN A 352 9.95 9.87 11.30
CA ASN A 352 11.27 10.26 10.83
C ASN A 352 11.79 11.49 11.60
N ASP A 353 13.09 11.75 11.58
CA ASP A 353 13.69 12.97 12.11
C ASP A 353 14.32 13.86 11.02
N GLY A 354 13.95 13.62 9.76
CA GLY A 354 14.45 14.32 8.58
C GLY A 354 15.83 13.91 8.10
N HIS A 355 16.37 12.85 8.70
CA HIS A 355 17.67 12.29 8.34
C HIS A 355 17.62 10.76 8.21
N GLY A 356 16.43 10.20 7.99
CA GLY A 356 16.20 8.78 7.88
C GLY A 356 16.32 7.98 9.17
N PHE A 357 16.26 8.63 10.36
CA PHE A 357 16.21 7.94 11.64
C PHE A 357 14.78 7.88 12.16
N PHE A 358 14.32 6.68 12.42
CA PHE A 358 12.93 6.40 12.74
C PHE A 358 12.70 6.03 14.19
N ARG A 359 11.51 6.37 14.69
CA ARG A 359 11.01 5.93 15.99
C ARG A 359 9.55 5.53 15.90
N ASP A 360 9.22 4.31 16.30
CA ASP A 360 7.83 3.87 16.39
C ASP A 360 7.09 4.68 17.48
N ARG A 361 6.04 5.39 17.04
CA ARG A 361 5.19 6.28 17.83
C ARG A 361 3.70 5.90 17.79
N ALA A 362 3.36 4.72 17.28
CA ALA A 362 1.96 4.30 17.10
C ALA A 362 1.09 4.50 18.36
N LEU A 363 1.63 4.21 19.54
CA LEU A 363 0.92 4.44 20.81
C LEU A 363 0.64 5.94 21.06
N GLN A 364 1.59 6.82 20.73
CA GLN A 364 1.46 8.26 20.96
C GLN A 364 0.46 8.90 20.00
N TYR A 365 0.36 8.35 18.79
CA TYR A 365 -0.60 8.78 17.77
C TYR A 365 -1.97 8.10 17.89
N GLY A 366 -2.16 7.18 18.86
CA GLY A 366 -3.46 6.54 19.13
C GLY A 366 -3.76 5.32 18.25
N LEU A 367 -2.83 4.85 17.41
CA LEU A 367 -3.03 3.74 16.49
C LEU A 367 -2.82 2.36 17.13
N ALA A 368 -1.93 2.24 18.12
CA ALA A 368 -1.52 0.95 18.64
C ALA A 368 -2.67 0.17 19.33
N GLU A 369 -3.50 0.85 20.12
CA GLU A 369 -4.57 0.18 20.89
C GLU A 369 -5.74 -0.28 20.02
N VAL A 370 -6.00 0.42 18.91
CA VAL A 370 -7.15 0.18 18.04
C VAL A 370 -6.84 -0.77 16.88
N SER A 371 -5.56 -1.08 16.65
CA SER A 371 -5.11 -2.00 15.60
C SER A 371 -4.66 -3.37 16.12
N ILE A 372 -4.37 -3.52 17.43
CA ILE A 372 -3.75 -4.72 18.00
C ILE A 372 -4.58 -6.00 17.83
N ASP A 373 -5.90 -5.88 17.71
CA ASP A 373 -6.84 -6.98 17.52
C ASP A 373 -7.28 -7.15 16.05
N LYS A 374 -6.46 -6.62 15.13
CA LYS A 374 -6.66 -6.72 13.68
C LYS A 374 -5.42 -7.28 13.00
N LEU A 375 -5.61 -7.83 11.83
CA LEU A 375 -4.55 -8.19 10.92
C LEU A 375 -4.61 -7.26 9.72
N GLY A 376 -3.68 -6.28 9.68
CA GLY A 376 -3.69 -5.20 8.70
C GLY A 376 -2.98 -5.58 7.41
N TRP A 377 -3.50 -5.09 6.27
CA TRP A 377 -2.97 -5.30 4.93
C TRP A 377 -2.71 -3.97 4.22
N GLY A 378 -3.33 -3.77 3.06
CA GLY A 378 -3.24 -2.55 2.29
C GLY A 378 -4.02 -1.40 2.91
N GLY A 379 -3.77 -0.21 2.43
CA GLY A 379 -4.38 1.03 2.87
C GLY A 379 -3.63 2.24 2.36
N GLY A 380 -3.85 3.38 2.96
CA GLY A 380 -3.13 4.60 2.63
C GLY A 380 -3.62 5.79 3.44
N PHE A 381 -2.83 6.84 3.39
CA PHE A 381 -3.19 8.15 3.93
C PHE A 381 -3.91 8.97 2.87
N PHE A 382 -4.93 9.71 3.24
CA PHE A 382 -5.68 10.60 2.37
C PHE A 382 -6.42 11.66 3.21
N ASP A 383 -6.82 12.76 2.60
CA ASP A 383 -7.63 13.79 3.27
C ASP A 383 -9.10 13.62 2.86
N ALA A 384 -9.88 12.98 3.71
CA ALA A 384 -11.25 12.55 3.38
C ALA A 384 -12.26 13.71 3.25
N GLU A 385 -12.07 14.81 3.95
CA GLU A 385 -12.95 15.97 3.95
C GLU A 385 -12.29 17.29 3.53
N CYS A 386 -11.11 17.22 2.96
CA CYS A 386 -10.31 18.37 2.51
C CYS A 386 -9.99 19.37 3.62
N ASP A 387 -9.79 18.93 4.88
CA ASP A 387 -9.48 19.81 6.00
C ASP A 387 -7.98 20.07 6.19
N GLY A 388 -7.15 19.40 5.40
CA GLY A 388 -5.70 19.55 5.35
C GLY A 388 -4.95 18.62 6.30
N ASP A 389 -5.62 17.73 7.00
CA ASP A 389 -5.03 16.70 7.85
C ASP A 389 -5.20 15.32 7.18
N LEU A 390 -4.21 14.43 7.30
CA LEU A 390 -4.24 13.12 6.64
C LEU A 390 -4.97 12.08 7.48
N ASP A 391 -6.12 11.63 7.02
CA ASP A 391 -6.80 10.43 7.53
C ASP A 391 -6.12 9.15 7.04
N LEU A 392 -6.47 8.02 7.62
CA LEU A 392 -5.87 6.73 7.30
C LEU A 392 -6.94 5.66 7.10
N ILE A 393 -6.87 4.92 6.00
CA ILE A 393 -7.65 3.71 5.77
C ILE A 393 -6.76 2.48 5.86
N VAL A 394 -7.20 1.41 6.53
CA VAL A 394 -6.50 0.13 6.65
C VAL A 394 -7.45 -1.02 6.36
N ALA A 395 -7.17 -1.79 5.32
CA ALA A 395 -7.84 -3.06 5.05
C ALA A 395 -7.38 -4.11 6.05
N ASN A 396 -8.32 -4.83 6.66
CA ASN A 396 -8.04 -5.88 7.62
C ASN A 396 -8.70 -7.21 7.21
N GLY A 397 -8.11 -8.32 7.65
CA GLY A 397 -8.66 -9.65 7.44
C GLY A 397 -7.66 -10.73 7.81
N HIS A 398 -8.10 -11.77 8.54
CA HIS A 398 -7.19 -12.82 8.97
C HIS A 398 -6.77 -13.72 7.80
N VAL A 399 -5.66 -14.45 7.95
CA VAL A 399 -5.13 -15.41 6.96
C VAL A 399 -5.69 -16.82 7.16
N MET A 400 -6.24 -17.13 8.34
CA MET A 400 -6.80 -18.45 8.66
C MET A 400 -8.30 -18.34 8.84
N PRO A 401 -9.11 -19.10 8.07
CA PRO A 401 -10.58 -19.12 8.24
C PRO A 401 -11.05 -19.56 9.62
N ASN A 402 -10.25 -20.37 10.31
CA ASN A 402 -10.52 -20.90 11.65
C ASN A 402 -9.68 -20.23 12.76
N ALA A 403 -9.24 -19.02 12.57
CA ALA A 403 -8.39 -18.27 13.51
C ALA A 403 -8.98 -18.20 14.94
N GLU A 404 -10.31 -18.06 15.06
CA GLU A 404 -10.99 -18.02 16.35
C GLU A 404 -10.85 -19.32 17.15
N GLU A 405 -10.79 -20.48 16.49
CA GLU A 405 -10.53 -21.77 17.14
C GLU A 405 -9.12 -21.85 17.75
N LEU A 406 -8.21 -21.02 17.24
CA LEU A 406 -6.83 -20.88 17.73
C LEU A 406 -6.67 -19.77 18.78
N GLY A 407 -7.77 -19.13 19.18
CA GLY A 407 -7.77 -18.03 20.13
C GLY A 407 -7.30 -16.69 19.55
N MET A 408 -7.24 -16.57 18.22
CA MET A 408 -6.97 -15.34 17.47
C MET A 408 -8.28 -14.65 17.07
N HIS A 409 -8.20 -13.48 16.41
CA HIS A 409 -9.38 -12.75 15.97
C HIS A 409 -9.97 -13.31 14.68
N ALA A 410 -11.21 -12.91 14.36
CA ALA A 410 -12.01 -13.49 13.28
C ALA A 410 -11.35 -13.35 11.89
N TRP A 411 -11.72 -14.27 10.97
CA TRP A 411 -11.34 -14.21 9.56
C TRP A 411 -11.79 -12.91 8.88
N ALA A 412 -13.07 -12.58 9.01
CA ALA A 412 -13.63 -11.36 8.48
C ALA A 412 -13.50 -10.24 9.51
N GLN A 413 -12.84 -9.15 9.12
CA GLN A 413 -12.56 -8.02 9.99
C GLN A 413 -13.07 -6.72 9.36
N PRO A 414 -13.28 -5.63 10.14
CA PRO A 414 -13.62 -4.35 9.56
C PRO A 414 -12.43 -3.76 8.80
N THR A 415 -12.67 -3.17 7.65
CA THR A 415 -11.75 -2.15 7.14
C THR A 415 -11.88 -0.94 8.04
N GLN A 416 -10.76 -0.44 8.57
CA GLN A 416 -10.75 0.66 9.55
C GLN A 416 -10.46 2.00 8.89
N LEU A 417 -11.25 3.01 9.23
CA LEU A 417 -10.99 4.42 8.94
C LEU A 417 -10.57 5.11 10.24
N PHE A 418 -9.42 5.76 10.20
CA PHE A 418 -8.89 6.56 11.30
C PHE A 418 -8.91 8.02 10.93
N GLU A 419 -9.65 8.81 11.70
CA GLU A 419 -9.71 10.26 11.58
C GLU A 419 -8.47 10.89 12.21
N ALA A 420 -7.77 11.73 11.47
CA ALA A 420 -6.75 12.61 12.01
C ALA A 420 -7.40 13.73 12.82
N VAL A 421 -6.88 13.97 14.02
CA VAL A 421 -7.34 15.04 14.91
C VAL A 421 -6.13 15.76 15.48
N THR A 422 -6.03 17.05 15.15
CA THR A 422 -4.97 17.89 15.70
C THR A 422 -5.38 18.47 17.05
N ASP A 423 -4.60 18.23 18.10
CA ASP A 423 -4.85 18.76 19.45
C ASP A 423 -4.47 20.26 19.57
N ASP A 424 -4.84 20.89 20.70
CA ASP A 424 -4.55 22.31 20.97
C ASP A 424 -3.04 22.66 20.96
N ALA A 425 -2.17 21.65 21.01
CA ALA A 425 -0.72 21.80 20.92
C ALA A 425 -0.17 21.57 19.50
N GLY A 426 -1.05 21.37 18.51
CA GLY A 426 -0.70 21.13 17.12
C GLY A 426 -0.21 19.70 16.84
N ARG A 427 -0.51 18.73 17.72
CA ARG A 427 -0.06 17.33 17.55
C ARG A 427 -1.18 16.51 16.92
N VAL A 428 -0.86 15.80 15.86
CA VAL A 428 -1.77 14.87 15.19
C VAL A 428 -1.98 13.62 16.05
N ARG A 429 -3.22 13.13 16.10
CA ARG A 429 -3.63 11.85 16.69
C ARG A 429 -4.71 11.23 15.84
N TYR A 430 -4.73 9.91 15.82
CA TYR A 430 -5.73 9.14 15.10
C TYR A 430 -6.82 8.62 16.04
N ARG A 431 -8.05 8.68 15.58
CA ARG A 431 -9.24 8.16 16.26
C ARG A 431 -9.97 7.21 15.31
N ASP A 432 -10.32 6.01 15.76
CA ASP A 432 -11.13 5.09 14.97
C ASP A 432 -12.52 5.69 14.70
N ALA A 433 -12.81 5.99 13.45
CA ALA A 433 -14.04 6.57 12.95
C ALA A 433 -14.90 5.54 12.19
N THR A 434 -14.46 4.29 12.06
CA THR A 434 -15.05 3.22 11.22
C THR A 434 -16.55 3.08 11.41
N ALA A 435 -17.01 3.04 12.66
CA ALA A 435 -18.43 2.82 12.98
C ALA A 435 -19.36 3.95 12.47
N ASN A 436 -18.82 5.11 12.16
CA ASN A 436 -19.55 6.31 11.75
C ASN A 436 -19.16 6.79 10.33
N ALA A 437 -18.47 5.97 9.56
CA ALA A 437 -17.94 6.32 8.24
C ALA A 437 -18.89 5.96 7.07
N GLY A 438 -20.13 5.67 7.34
CA GLY A 438 -21.14 5.33 6.32
C GLY A 438 -21.29 3.83 6.06
N PRO A 439 -22.20 3.45 5.16
CA PRO A 439 -22.55 2.04 4.93
C PRO A 439 -21.46 1.25 4.21
N GLY A 440 -20.56 1.88 3.47
CA GLY A 440 -19.50 1.22 2.69
C GLY A 440 -18.48 0.46 3.54
N LEU A 441 -18.24 0.91 4.78
CA LEU A 441 -17.35 0.23 5.74
C LEU A 441 -18.07 -0.74 6.67
N ALA A 442 -19.42 -0.84 6.60
CA ALA A 442 -20.17 -1.77 7.45
C ALA A 442 -19.92 -3.28 7.17
N PRO A 443 -19.63 -3.74 5.94
CA PRO A 443 -19.36 -5.14 5.70
C PRO A 443 -18.07 -5.64 6.36
N MET A 444 -18.18 -6.74 7.12
CA MET A 444 -17.03 -7.49 7.60
C MET A 444 -16.52 -8.38 6.48
N ARG A 445 -15.26 -8.23 6.09
CA ARG A 445 -14.61 -8.95 4.98
C ARG A 445 -13.19 -9.37 5.36
N SER A 446 -12.58 -10.21 4.56
CA SER A 446 -11.13 -10.41 4.58
C SER A 446 -10.55 -9.60 3.43
N ALA A 447 -10.24 -8.33 3.72
CA ALA A 447 -9.77 -7.38 2.74
C ALA A 447 -8.24 -7.44 2.57
N ARG A 448 -7.73 -6.99 1.40
CA ARG A 448 -6.29 -7.02 1.07
C ARG A 448 -5.80 -5.70 0.49
N GLY A 449 -5.89 -5.50 -0.80
CA GLY A 449 -5.45 -4.27 -1.47
C GLY A 449 -6.43 -3.11 -1.28
N VAL A 450 -5.90 -1.90 -1.23
CA VAL A 450 -6.67 -0.65 -1.30
C VAL A 450 -6.01 0.26 -2.31
N ALA A 451 -6.76 0.76 -3.28
CA ALA A 451 -6.31 1.74 -4.26
C ALA A 451 -7.14 3.03 -4.09
N LEU A 452 -6.46 4.13 -3.80
CA LEU A 452 -7.04 5.45 -3.56
C LEU A 452 -7.00 6.28 -4.86
N ALA A 453 -8.08 6.99 -5.17
CA ALA A 453 -8.13 7.95 -6.27
C ALA A 453 -9.33 8.90 -6.13
N ASP A 454 -9.24 10.09 -6.71
CA ASP A 454 -10.40 10.90 -7.06
C ASP A 454 -10.96 10.36 -8.39
N ALA A 455 -11.88 9.38 -8.31
CA ALA A 455 -12.28 8.56 -9.45
C ALA A 455 -13.36 9.19 -10.33
N ASP A 456 -14.05 10.23 -9.86
CA ASP A 456 -15.07 10.96 -10.60
C ASP A 456 -14.75 12.46 -10.78
N ASP A 457 -13.49 12.85 -10.45
CA ASP A 457 -12.96 14.21 -10.60
C ASP A 457 -13.75 15.27 -9.83
N ASP A 458 -14.36 14.87 -8.71
CA ASP A 458 -15.12 15.78 -7.89
C ASP A 458 -14.27 16.46 -6.80
N GLY A 459 -13.03 15.99 -6.59
CA GLY A 459 -12.03 16.52 -5.66
C GLY A 459 -12.04 15.87 -4.28
N ASP A 460 -12.81 14.82 -4.08
CA ASP A 460 -12.79 13.98 -2.91
C ASP A 460 -12.08 12.65 -3.26
N VAL A 461 -11.29 12.10 -2.35
CA VAL A 461 -10.57 10.84 -2.61
C VAL A 461 -11.47 9.65 -2.31
N ASP A 462 -11.72 8.84 -3.33
CA ASP A 462 -12.43 7.57 -3.29
C ASP A 462 -11.50 6.39 -3.06
N MET A 463 -12.04 5.19 -2.87
CA MET A 463 -11.21 4.01 -2.65
C MET A 463 -11.81 2.73 -3.23
N LEU A 464 -11.00 1.96 -3.92
CA LEU A 464 -11.30 0.58 -4.24
C LEU A 464 -10.67 -0.35 -3.20
N ILE A 465 -11.45 -1.26 -2.63
CA ILE A 465 -10.98 -2.24 -1.64
C ILE A 465 -11.18 -3.64 -2.22
N VAL A 466 -10.09 -4.39 -2.36
CA VAL A 466 -10.13 -5.77 -2.85
C VAL A 466 -10.38 -6.73 -1.69
N ASP A 467 -11.53 -7.39 -1.73
CA ASP A 467 -11.95 -8.38 -0.73
C ASP A 467 -11.76 -9.81 -1.25
N LEU A 468 -11.29 -10.74 -0.41
CA LEU A 468 -11.18 -12.15 -0.80
C LEU A 468 -12.56 -12.78 -0.99
N ASP A 469 -12.73 -13.54 -2.07
CA ASP A 469 -13.95 -14.28 -2.45
C ASP A 469 -15.19 -13.40 -2.68
N HIS A 470 -14.99 -12.10 -2.81
CA HIS A 470 -16.06 -11.14 -3.07
C HIS A 470 -15.70 -10.22 -4.25
N PRO A 471 -16.68 -9.56 -4.87
CA PRO A 471 -16.42 -8.38 -5.66
C PRO A 471 -15.74 -7.31 -4.81
N PRO A 472 -14.86 -6.48 -5.39
CA PRO A 472 -14.27 -5.37 -4.66
C PRO A 472 -15.37 -4.36 -4.29
N ARG A 473 -15.11 -3.58 -3.26
CA ARG A 473 -15.94 -2.42 -2.91
C ARG A 473 -15.33 -1.18 -3.55
N LEU A 474 -16.09 -0.44 -4.31
CA LEU A 474 -15.75 0.92 -4.74
C LEU A 474 -16.50 1.89 -3.83
N LEU A 475 -15.77 2.50 -2.91
CA LEU A 475 -16.33 3.42 -1.94
C LEU A 475 -16.22 4.85 -2.47
N GLU A 476 -17.34 5.39 -2.94
CA GLU A 476 -17.49 6.80 -3.25
C GLU A 476 -17.48 7.60 -1.94
N ASN A 477 -16.66 8.63 -1.89
CA ASN A 477 -16.56 9.52 -0.76
C ASN A 477 -17.58 10.66 -0.88
N GLN A 478 -18.69 10.53 -0.18
CA GLN A 478 -19.75 11.56 -0.10
C GLN A 478 -19.64 12.39 1.18
N SER A 479 -18.48 12.47 1.79
CA SER A 479 -18.25 13.21 3.05
C SER A 479 -18.45 14.70 2.83
N PRO A 480 -19.04 15.41 3.79
CA PRO A 480 -19.16 16.88 3.69
C PRO A 480 -17.79 17.54 3.70
N ARG A 481 -17.39 18.14 2.61
CA ARG A 481 -16.13 18.89 2.51
C ARG A 481 -16.05 20.00 3.57
N ARG A 482 -14.87 20.15 4.14
CA ARG A 482 -14.57 21.16 5.15
C ARG A 482 -13.63 22.25 4.65
N GLY A 483 -13.03 22.03 3.49
CA GLY A 483 -12.06 22.92 2.89
C GLY A 483 -12.07 22.89 1.38
N ARG A 484 -11.07 23.58 0.85
CA ARG A 484 -10.73 23.57 -0.57
C ARG A 484 -9.67 22.51 -0.82
N TRP A 485 -9.42 22.21 -2.06
CA TRP A 485 -8.43 21.23 -2.48
C TRP A 485 -7.63 21.69 -3.70
N ILE A 486 -6.58 20.99 -4.01
CA ILE A 486 -5.87 21.03 -5.29
C ILE A 486 -5.32 19.64 -5.58
N ALA A 487 -5.44 19.19 -6.81
CA ALA A 487 -4.72 18.02 -7.30
C ALA A 487 -3.56 18.44 -8.21
N VAL A 488 -2.43 17.76 -8.13
CA VAL A 488 -1.24 18.06 -8.93
C VAL A 488 -0.84 16.83 -9.72
N ARG A 489 -0.91 16.92 -11.06
CA ARG A 489 -0.37 15.92 -11.97
C ARG A 489 0.98 16.39 -12.50
N LEU A 490 2.00 15.57 -12.32
CA LEU A 490 3.32 15.83 -12.87
C LEU A 490 3.44 15.27 -14.29
N ALA A 491 4.12 16.01 -15.14
CA ALA A 491 4.53 15.56 -16.47
C ALA A 491 6.04 15.69 -16.55
N GLY A 492 6.71 14.61 -16.19
CA GLY A 492 8.16 14.47 -16.18
C GLY A 492 8.73 14.34 -17.59
N ARG A 493 10.01 14.00 -17.69
CA ARG A 493 10.72 13.91 -18.95
C ARG A 493 11.36 12.52 -19.11
N GLY A 494 11.38 12.05 -20.36
CA GLY A 494 11.95 10.74 -20.66
C GLY A 494 11.12 9.61 -20.06
N ALA A 495 11.78 8.57 -19.62
CA ALA A 495 11.14 7.38 -19.07
C ALA A 495 10.50 7.57 -17.67
N ASN A 496 10.83 8.66 -16.96
CA ASN A 496 10.12 9.03 -15.73
C ASN A 496 9.06 10.09 -16.04
N SER A 497 8.11 9.75 -16.91
CA SER A 497 7.05 10.67 -17.38
C SER A 497 6.08 11.10 -16.29
N ALA A 498 5.88 10.28 -15.25
CA ALA A 498 5.08 10.60 -14.08
C ALA A 498 5.82 11.43 -13.01
N GLY A 499 7.15 11.60 -13.14
CA GLY A 499 7.97 12.32 -12.16
C GLY A 499 8.09 11.59 -10.82
N LEU A 500 8.17 10.25 -10.83
CA LEU A 500 8.35 9.46 -9.62
C LEU A 500 9.58 9.91 -8.84
N GLY A 501 9.44 10.11 -7.52
CA GLY A 501 10.46 10.68 -6.65
C GLY A 501 10.46 12.22 -6.58
N ALA A 502 9.59 12.91 -7.35
CA ALA A 502 9.43 14.35 -7.19
C ALA A 502 8.72 14.69 -5.88
N LEU A 503 9.21 15.72 -5.18
CA LEU A 503 8.57 16.25 -3.98
C LEU A 503 7.77 17.49 -4.35
N VAL A 504 6.46 17.48 -4.04
CA VAL A 504 5.54 18.58 -4.30
C VAL A 504 5.12 19.21 -2.99
N SER A 505 5.36 20.52 -2.85
CA SER A 505 4.92 21.30 -1.69
C SER A 505 3.87 22.32 -2.12
N VAL A 506 2.72 22.29 -1.46
CA VAL A 506 1.63 23.26 -1.64
C VAL A 506 1.56 24.16 -0.42
N SER A 507 1.65 25.47 -0.63
CA SER A 507 1.63 26.46 0.46
C SER A 507 0.40 27.36 0.37
N ALA A 508 -0.31 27.49 1.49
CA ALA A 508 -1.47 28.34 1.68
C ALA A 508 -1.31 29.17 2.97
N GLY A 509 -0.98 30.45 2.82
CA GLY A 509 -0.70 31.32 3.95
C GLY A 509 0.54 30.91 4.75
N THR A 510 0.36 30.31 5.93
CA THR A 510 1.47 29.83 6.78
C THR A 510 1.55 28.30 6.86
N ARG A 511 0.65 27.58 6.20
CA ARG A 511 0.68 26.11 6.12
C ARG A 511 1.34 25.70 4.82
N THR A 512 2.08 24.62 4.90
CA THR A 512 2.64 23.92 3.74
C THR A 512 2.36 22.43 3.93
N TRP A 513 1.95 21.76 2.88
CA TRP A 513 1.77 20.33 2.80
C TRP A 513 2.75 19.79 1.77
N THR A 514 3.40 18.70 2.07
CA THR A 514 4.40 18.10 1.21
C THR A 514 4.02 16.66 0.90
N ARG A 515 4.11 16.26 -0.39
CA ARG A 515 3.89 14.88 -0.83
C ARG A 515 4.96 14.50 -1.85
N GLU A 516 5.38 13.27 -1.78
CA GLU A 516 6.30 12.70 -2.76
C GLU A 516 5.53 11.91 -3.82
N MET A 517 5.88 12.07 -5.09
CA MET A 517 5.24 11.38 -6.19
C MET A 517 5.65 9.91 -6.22
N ARG A 518 4.69 9.04 -5.94
CA ARG A 518 4.80 7.58 -5.96
C ARG A 518 3.53 6.99 -6.55
N THR A 519 3.62 5.90 -7.27
CA THR A 519 2.43 5.15 -7.72
C THR A 519 2.05 4.05 -6.74
N ILE A 520 3.02 3.52 -5.98
CA ILE A 520 2.77 2.59 -4.88
C ILE A 520 3.07 3.29 -3.56
N ALA A 521 2.07 3.36 -2.71
CA ALA A 521 2.18 3.87 -1.36
C ALA A 521 1.41 2.97 -0.37
N GLY A 522 1.51 1.65 -0.55
CA GLY A 522 0.77 0.71 0.26
C GLY A 522 1.21 -0.74 0.06
N LEU A 523 0.24 -1.64 -0.02
CA LEU A 523 0.42 -3.05 -0.32
C LEU A 523 -0.48 -3.44 -1.48
N TYR A 524 0.07 -4.09 -2.50
CA TYR A 524 -0.61 -4.69 -3.64
C TYR A 524 -1.18 -3.73 -4.69
N ALA A 525 -1.38 -2.45 -4.36
CA ALA A 525 -2.14 -1.55 -5.23
C ALA A 525 -1.37 -0.29 -5.61
N SER A 526 -1.64 0.24 -6.81
CA SER A 526 -1.22 1.56 -7.25
C SER A 526 -2.37 2.56 -7.11
N HIS A 527 -2.04 3.72 -6.51
CA HIS A 527 -2.96 4.82 -6.29
C HIS A 527 -3.05 5.75 -7.51
N ASP A 528 -3.90 6.75 -7.41
CA ASP A 528 -3.97 7.89 -8.33
C ASP A 528 -2.58 8.51 -8.57
N PRO A 529 -2.16 8.68 -9.82
CA PRO A 529 -0.91 9.38 -10.13
C PRO A 529 -1.01 10.90 -9.93
N ARG A 530 -2.14 11.42 -9.45
CA ARG A 530 -2.34 12.83 -9.10
C ARG A 530 -2.19 13.01 -7.59
N LEU A 531 -1.34 13.91 -7.15
CA LEU A 531 -1.16 14.22 -5.73
C LEU A 531 -2.29 15.14 -5.26
N HIS A 532 -3.11 14.66 -4.35
CA HIS A 532 -4.24 15.42 -3.79
C HIS A 532 -3.83 16.14 -2.50
N PHE A 533 -4.22 17.42 -2.36
CA PHE A 533 -3.99 18.24 -1.18
C PHE A 533 -5.29 18.91 -0.73
N GLY A 534 -5.80 18.55 0.44
CA GLY A 534 -6.81 19.33 1.13
C GLY A 534 -6.16 20.58 1.75
N LEU A 535 -6.84 21.70 1.65
CA LEU A 535 -6.30 23.01 2.03
C LEU A 535 -7.01 23.60 3.26
N GLY A 536 -7.98 22.89 3.81
CA GLY A 536 -8.82 23.41 4.89
C GLY A 536 -9.62 24.64 4.45
N PRO A 537 -9.98 25.53 5.36
CA PRO A 537 -10.84 26.69 5.09
C PRO A 537 -10.10 27.86 4.38
N TRP A 538 -9.19 27.54 3.47
CA TRP A 538 -8.41 28.53 2.71
C TRP A 538 -9.19 29.04 1.51
N ASP A 539 -9.27 30.37 1.35
CA ASP A 539 -10.04 31.04 0.27
C ASP A 539 -9.16 31.75 -0.78
N GLY A 540 -7.83 31.77 -0.58
CA GLY A 540 -6.90 32.43 -1.49
C GLY A 540 -6.28 31.50 -2.52
N PRO A 541 -5.47 32.01 -3.45
CA PRO A 541 -4.61 31.17 -4.28
C PRO A 541 -3.52 30.52 -3.44
N VAL A 542 -2.94 29.43 -3.95
CA VAL A 542 -1.81 28.72 -3.36
C VAL A 542 -0.56 28.90 -4.20
N SER A 543 0.60 28.63 -3.60
CA SER A 543 1.84 28.43 -4.35
C SER A 543 2.21 26.94 -4.34
N VAL A 544 2.70 26.45 -5.47
CA VAL A 544 3.12 25.08 -5.66
C VAL A 544 4.60 25.07 -6.00
N GLU A 545 5.40 24.34 -5.23
CA GLU A 545 6.81 24.09 -5.50
C GLU A 545 7.01 22.61 -5.81
N VAL A 546 7.72 22.32 -6.89
CA VAL A 546 8.10 20.96 -7.29
C VAL A 546 9.61 20.84 -7.27
N ARG A 547 10.14 19.95 -6.45
CA ARG A 547 11.52 19.45 -6.53
C ARG A 547 11.50 18.19 -7.36
N TRP A 548 11.96 18.30 -8.61
CA TRP A 548 12.04 17.16 -9.54
C TRP A 548 13.17 16.19 -9.15
N PRO A 549 13.11 14.91 -9.58
CA PRO A 549 14.13 13.92 -9.24
C PRO A 549 15.55 14.29 -9.69
N ASP A 550 15.70 15.10 -10.76
CA ASP A 550 16.98 15.63 -11.25
C ASP A 550 17.48 16.84 -10.45
N GLY A 551 16.83 17.17 -9.34
CA GLY A 551 17.17 18.30 -8.45
C GLY A 551 16.69 19.67 -8.96
N LEU A 552 15.98 19.76 -10.08
CA LEU A 552 15.39 21.02 -10.54
C LEU A 552 14.28 21.46 -9.60
N LEU A 553 14.28 22.77 -9.25
CA LEU A 553 13.20 23.39 -8.49
C LEU A 553 12.32 24.23 -9.42
N GLN A 554 11.01 24.07 -9.31
CA GLN A 554 10.03 24.82 -10.09
C GLN A 554 8.95 25.34 -9.15
N ALA A 555 8.76 26.67 -9.13
CA ALA A 555 7.70 27.32 -8.36
C ALA A 555 6.62 27.87 -9.29
N ILE A 556 5.36 27.73 -8.88
CA ILE A 556 4.17 28.22 -9.57
C ILE A 556 3.36 29.01 -8.54
N GLU A 557 3.19 30.29 -8.79
CA GLU A 557 2.47 31.20 -7.88
C GLU A 557 1.04 31.44 -8.37
N ASP A 558 0.18 31.88 -7.46
CA ASP A 558 -1.19 32.29 -7.73
C ASP A 558 -2.06 31.19 -8.37
N VAL A 559 -1.87 29.94 -7.95
CA VAL A 559 -2.66 28.79 -8.42
C VAL A 559 -4.04 28.82 -7.76
N ALA A 560 -5.09 28.62 -8.54
CA ALA A 560 -6.46 28.52 -8.02
C ALA A 560 -6.67 27.21 -7.24
N CYS A 561 -7.63 27.21 -6.30
CA CYS A 561 -8.07 26.00 -5.62
C CYS A 561 -9.22 25.33 -6.37
N ASP A 562 -9.50 24.08 -6.00
CA ASP A 562 -10.54 23.20 -6.56
C ASP A 562 -10.33 22.94 -8.06
N GLU A 563 -9.09 22.66 -8.43
CA GLU A 563 -8.74 22.28 -9.80
C GLU A 563 -7.55 21.32 -9.85
N LEU A 564 -7.41 20.64 -10.98
CA LEU A 564 -6.24 19.84 -11.32
C LEU A 564 -5.18 20.75 -11.99
N LEU A 565 -4.02 20.86 -11.34
CA LEU A 565 -2.85 21.53 -11.89
C LEU A 565 -1.94 20.51 -12.59
N VAL A 566 -1.68 20.69 -13.87
CA VAL A 566 -0.68 19.92 -14.61
C VAL A 566 0.65 20.67 -14.65
N VAL A 567 1.70 20.08 -14.06
CA VAL A 567 3.03 20.69 -13.98
C VAL A 567 3.99 19.93 -14.89
N ASN A 568 4.47 20.63 -15.93
CA ASN A 568 5.46 20.04 -16.85
C ASN A 568 6.87 20.34 -16.37
N GLN A 569 7.73 19.32 -16.33
CA GLN A 569 9.15 19.47 -15.96
C GLN A 569 9.87 20.40 -16.95
N PRO A 570 10.53 21.47 -16.49
CA PRO A 570 11.22 22.42 -17.37
C PRO A 570 12.46 21.81 -18.02
N LYS A 571 12.78 22.27 -19.24
CA LYS A 571 13.97 21.78 -19.97
C LYS A 571 15.29 22.26 -19.39
N GLU A 572 15.29 23.45 -18.79
CA GLU A 572 16.43 24.09 -18.11
C GLU A 572 15.88 25.10 -17.09
N LEU A 573 16.63 25.33 -16.02
CA LEU A 573 16.34 26.44 -15.12
C LEU A 573 16.46 27.77 -15.88
N HIS A 574 15.41 28.52 -16.03
CA HIS A 574 15.53 29.94 -16.29
C HIS A 574 16.11 30.59 -15.03
N ARG A 575 17.44 30.78 -15.03
CA ARG A 575 18.18 31.51 -13.98
C ARG A 575 17.78 32.97 -13.89
#